data_842ecaf25ba8e2aea1bcf6fc1ed9db09
#
_entry.id   842ecaf25ba8e2aea1bcf6fc1ed9db09
#
_cell.length_a   1.000
_cell.length_b   1.000
_cell.length_c   1.000
_cell.angle_alpha   90.00
_cell.angle_beta   90.00
_cell.angle_gamma   90.00
#
_symmetry.space_group_name_H-M   'P 1'
#
loop_
_entity.id
_entity.type
_entity.pdbx_description
1 polymer ?
#
loop_
_entity_poly.entity_id
_entity_poly.type
_entity_poly.pdbx_seq_one_letter_code
_entity_poly.pdbx_strand_id
1 'polypeptide(L)'
;MIVLVSDTSVLIGLERGGLLEAAFACGYQMVVPDLLYDQELAPENGPLLKQVGLLVVELTSEEVGFAQAVRIKNAVLSLADCFALSCARRPGHLLVTGDKALRSEAQGKKIACHGLLWLLDQMEATGAIALVSLAEGLQKIVAHPRCRLPKHDVNERLARWAPLKLL
;
A
#
# COMPACT_ATOMS: atom_id res chain seq x y z
N MET A 1 -10.15 15.00 1.03
CA MET A 1 -9.40 13.97 0.29
C MET A 1 -8.79 12.99 1.29
N ILE A 2 -8.93 11.71 1.01
CA ILE A 2 -8.31 10.68 1.85
C ILE A 2 -6.85 10.52 1.44
N VAL A 3 -5.96 10.46 2.43
CA VAL A 3 -4.54 10.27 2.23
C VAL A 3 -4.17 8.82 2.56
N LEU A 4 -3.55 8.13 1.61
CA LEU A 4 -3.06 6.78 1.81
C LEU A 4 -1.58 6.81 2.21
N VAL A 5 -1.29 6.30 3.39
CA VAL A 5 0.09 6.07 3.81
C VAL A 5 0.46 4.66 3.39
N SER A 6 1.36 4.54 2.43
CA SER A 6 1.76 3.24 1.89
C SER A 6 3.01 2.72 2.61
N ASP A 7 3.10 1.41 2.74
CA ASP A 7 4.39 0.77 2.99
C ASP A 7 5.03 0.34 1.66
N THR A 8 6.27 -0.11 1.73
CA THR A 8 7.03 -0.54 0.56
C THR A 8 6.38 -1.73 -0.15
N SER A 9 5.79 -2.66 0.59
CA SER A 9 5.21 -3.88 0.02
C SER A 9 4.08 -3.61 -0.97
N VAL A 10 3.22 -2.62 -0.68
CA VAL A 10 2.12 -2.25 -1.56
C VAL A 10 2.64 -1.60 -2.84
N LEU A 11 3.61 -0.71 -2.73
CA LEU A 11 4.22 -0.04 -3.90
C LEU A 11 4.92 -1.05 -4.81
N ILE A 12 5.64 -2.01 -4.24
CA ILE A 12 6.27 -3.10 -4.99
C ILE A 12 5.20 -3.95 -5.71
N GLY A 13 4.11 -4.29 -5.01
CA GLY A 13 3.02 -5.05 -5.62
C GLY A 13 2.40 -4.33 -6.81
N LEU A 14 2.11 -3.05 -6.66
CA LEU A 14 1.57 -2.23 -7.75
C LEU A 14 2.52 -2.16 -8.95
N GLU A 15 3.81 -2.02 -8.70
CA GLU A 15 4.82 -1.99 -9.75
C GLU A 15 4.88 -3.32 -10.51
N ARG A 16 4.88 -4.45 -9.79
CA ARG A 16 4.86 -5.78 -10.40
C ARG A 16 3.65 -6.00 -11.30
N GLY A 17 2.51 -5.47 -10.91
CA GLY A 17 1.27 -5.57 -11.68
C GLY A 17 1.16 -4.57 -12.82
N GLY A 18 2.10 -3.63 -12.95
CA GLY A 18 1.99 -2.54 -13.93
C GLY A 18 0.84 -1.58 -13.59
N LEU A 19 0.50 -1.44 -12.30
CA LEU A 19 -0.67 -0.71 -11.83
C LEU A 19 -0.34 0.61 -11.11
N LEU A 20 0.94 1.02 -11.07
CA LEU A 20 1.35 2.23 -10.34
C LEU A 20 0.62 3.48 -10.80
N GLU A 21 0.66 3.77 -12.10
CA GLU A 21 0.05 5.00 -12.63
C GLU A 21 -1.46 5.05 -12.34
N ALA A 22 -2.16 3.93 -12.53
CA ALA A 22 -3.58 3.84 -12.26
C ALA A 22 -3.90 4.02 -10.77
N ALA A 23 -3.06 3.47 -9.89
CA ALA A 23 -3.23 3.63 -8.45
C ALA A 23 -3.07 5.09 -8.03
N PHE A 24 -2.08 5.79 -8.58
CA PHE A 24 -1.89 7.22 -8.30
C PHE A 24 -2.98 8.11 -8.94
N ALA A 25 -3.69 7.60 -9.93
CA ALA A 25 -4.78 8.33 -10.60
C ALA A 25 -6.16 8.06 -9.99
N CYS A 26 -6.29 7.21 -8.97
CA CYS A 26 -7.61 6.80 -8.46
C CYS A 26 -8.23 7.73 -7.41
N GLY A 27 -7.71 8.94 -7.27
CA GLY A 27 -8.33 9.98 -6.44
C GLY A 27 -7.82 10.07 -5.01
N TYR A 28 -6.84 9.25 -4.63
CA TYR A 28 -6.19 9.32 -3.33
C TYR A 28 -4.85 10.01 -3.43
N GLN A 29 -4.45 10.71 -2.37
CA GLN A 29 -3.07 11.19 -2.23
C GLN A 29 -2.24 10.11 -1.54
N MET A 30 -1.21 9.62 -2.21
CA MET A 30 -0.30 8.63 -1.61
C MET A 30 0.92 9.30 -1.01
N VAL A 31 1.23 8.95 0.22
CA VAL A 31 2.37 9.50 0.96
C VAL A 31 3.19 8.39 1.60
N VAL A 32 4.45 8.67 1.84
CA VAL A 32 5.34 7.85 2.69
C VAL A 32 6.12 8.78 3.59
N PRO A 33 6.49 8.33 4.81
CA PRO A 33 7.42 9.08 5.65
C PRO A 33 8.81 9.13 5.01
N ASP A 34 9.55 10.18 5.31
CA ASP A 34 10.91 10.39 4.79
C ASP A 34 11.87 9.25 5.11
N LEU A 35 11.83 8.71 6.32
CA LEU A 35 12.67 7.58 6.70
C LEU A 35 12.43 6.35 5.81
N LEU A 36 11.15 6.00 5.56
CA LEU A 36 10.80 4.90 4.69
C LEU A 36 11.29 5.15 3.27
N TYR A 37 11.08 6.35 2.75
CA TYR A 37 11.54 6.73 1.43
C TYR A 37 13.07 6.59 1.31
N ASP A 38 13.81 7.18 2.25
CA ASP A 38 15.28 7.20 2.19
C ASP A 38 15.88 5.81 2.32
N GLN A 39 15.33 4.97 3.17
CA GLN A 39 15.87 3.64 3.42
C GLN A 39 15.44 2.58 2.41
N GLU A 40 14.20 2.63 1.93
CA GLU A 40 13.63 1.54 1.15
C GLU A 40 13.30 1.89 -0.30
N LEU A 41 12.96 3.13 -0.60
CA LEU A 41 12.52 3.53 -1.95
C LEU A 41 13.59 4.28 -2.74
N ALA A 42 14.30 5.21 -2.12
CA ALA A 42 15.30 6.02 -2.82
C ALA A 42 16.39 5.20 -3.51
N PRO A 43 16.91 4.10 -2.91
CA PRO A 43 17.89 3.26 -3.58
C PRO A 43 17.34 2.48 -4.77
N GLU A 44 16.04 2.36 -4.90
CA GLU A 44 15.35 1.59 -5.95
C GLU A 44 14.67 2.53 -6.94
N ASN A 45 13.35 2.57 -6.93
CA ASN A 45 12.55 3.34 -7.88
C ASN A 45 11.96 4.63 -7.29
N GLY A 46 12.49 5.12 -6.19
CA GLY A 46 11.97 6.31 -5.50
C GLY A 46 11.73 7.52 -6.39
N PRO A 47 12.70 7.92 -7.25
CA PRO A 47 12.50 9.06 -8.15
C PRO A 47 11.32 8.87 -9.11
N LEU A 48 11.12 7.65 -9.63
CA LEU A 48 9.97 7.34 -10.49
C LEU A 48 8.66 7.46 -9.70
N LEU A 49 8.63 6.97 -8.47
CA LEU A 49 7.44 7.08 -7.61
C LEU A 49 7.07 8.54 -7.35
N LYS A 50 8.05 9.41 -7.13
CA LYS A 50 7.80 10.85 -7.00
C LYS A 50 7.21 11.45 -8.28
N GLN A 51 7.71 11.03 -9.44
CA GLN A 51 7.20 11.49 -10.74
C GLN A 51 5.73 11.13 -10.95
N VAL A 52 5.29 9.95 -10.49
CA VAL A 52 3.89 9.54 -10.62
C VAL A 52 2.99 10.09 -9.51
N GLY A 53 3.53 10.82 -8.56
CA GLY A 53 2.74 11.56 -7.57
C GLY A 53 2.96 11.21 -6.10
N LEU A 54 3.93 10.36 -5.77
CA LEU A 54 4.23 10.04 -4.38
C LEU A 54 4.77 11.26 -3.65
N LEU A 55 4.18 11.60 -2.51
CA LEU A 55 4.67 12.63 -1.62
C LEU A 55 5.46 12.01 -0.47
N VAL A 56 6.59 12.62 -0.16
CA VAL A 56 7.42 12.27 0.99
C VAL A 56 7.17 13.30 2.08
N VAL A 57 6.79 12.85 3.27
CA VAL A 57 6.43 13.73 4.37
C VAL A 57 7.35 13.51 5.57
N GLU A 58 7.57 14.58 6.32
CA GLU A 58 8.30 14.53 7.58
C GLU A 58 7.34 14.28 8.74
N LEU A 59 7.78 13.50 9.73
CA LEU A 59 7.06 13.32 10.97
C LEU A 59 7.42 14.42 11.97
N THR A 60 6.46 14.81 12.79
CA THR A 60 6.72 15.69 13.93
C THR A 60 7.49 14.93 15.01
N SER A 61 8.06 15.65 15.97
CA SER A 61 8.74 15.04 17.12
C SER A 61 7.82 14.09 17.90
N GLU A 62 6.56 14.44 18.07
CA GLU A 62 5.57 13.58 18.74
C GLU A 62 5.34 12.30 17.93
N GLU A 63 5.21 12.42 16.62
CA GLU A 63 5.00 11.27 15.74
C GLU A 63 6.21 10.33 15.71
N VAL A 64 7.42 10.89 15.71
CA VAL A 64 8.65 10.10 15.83
C VAL A 64 8.70 9.36 17.17
N GLY A 65 8.37 10.04 18.26
CA GLY A 65 8.30 9.44 19.59
C GLY A 65 7.31 8.27 19.66
N PHE A 66 6.14 8.42 19.05
CA PHE A 66 5.17 7.34 18.93
C PHE A 66 5.75 6.14 18.16
N ALA A 67 6.37 6.39 17.01
CA ALA A 67 6.97 5.34 16.18
C ALA A 67 8.05 4.58 16.94
N GLN A 68 8.92 5.28 17.65
CA GLN A 68 9.98 4.68 18.46
C GLN A 68 9.40 3.83 19.60
N ALA A 69 8.36 4.29 20.26
CA ALA A 69 7.69 3.54 21.31
C ALA A 69 7.08 2.22 20.79
N VAL A 70 6.46 2.25 19.62
CA VAL A 70 5.93 1.04 18.96
C VAL A 70 7.06 0.07 18.64
N ARG A 71 8.17 0.59 18.09
CA ARG A 71 9.33 -0.24 17.72
C ARG A 71 9.94 -0.96 18.93
N ILE A 72 10.00 -0.28 20.05
CA ILE A 72 10.53 -0.87 21.30
C ILE A 72 9.64 -2.02 21.77
N LYS A 73 8.32 -1.87 21.70
CA LYS A 73 7.35 -2.88 22.15
C LYS A 73 7.19 -4.03 21.17
N ASN A 74 7.39 -3.77 19.88
CA ASN A 74 7.19 -4.76 18.82
C ASN A 74 8.38 -4.78 17.88
N ALA A 75 9.39 -5.57 18.24
CA ALA A 75 10.66 -5.64 17.50
C ALA A 75 10.54 -6.34 16.14
N VAL A 76 9.41 -6.96 15.84
CA VAL A 76 9.13 -7.56 14.52
C VAL A 76 8.98 -6.48 13.45
N LEU A 77 8.46 -5.29 13.83
CA LEU A 77 8.29 -4.17 12.92
C LEU A 77 9.61 -3.43 12.74
N SER A 78 9.90 -3.01 11.51
CA SER A 78 11.01 -2.10 11.25
C SER A 78 10.67 -0.69 11.74
N LEU A 79 11.69 0.16 11.89
CA LEU A 79 11.44 1.56 12.23
C LEU A 79 10.67 2.27 11.11
N ALA A 80 10.96 1.93 9.84
CA ALA A 80 10.21 2.45 8.69
C ALA A 80 8.71 2.10 8.76
N ASP A 81 8.39 0.86 9.13
CA ASP A 81 7.00 0.43 9.35
C ASP A 81 6.33 1.24 10.45
N CYS A 82 7.04 1.48 11.54
CA CYS A 82 6.53 2.26 12.67
C CYS A 82 6.32 3.73 12.29
N PHE A 83 7.16 4.27 11.42
CA PHE A 83 6.99 5.62 10.87
C PHE A 83 5.72 5.69 10.01
N ALA A 84 5.49 4.70 9.14
CA ALA A 84 4.27 4.63 8.34
C ALA A 84 3.02 4.55 9.23
N LEU A 85 3.06 3.72 10.27
CA LEU A 85 1.98 3.59 11.23
C LEU A 85 1.68 4.92 11.93
N SER A 86 2.72 5.62 12.38
CA SER A 86 2.58 6.91 13.05
C SER A 86 1.97 7.97 12.12
N CYS A 87 2.44 8.02 10.88
CA CYS A 87 1.90 8.93 9.86
C CYS A 87 0.41 8.67 9.61
N ALA A 88 0.01 7.41 9.59
CA ALA A 88 -1.37 7.02 9.35
C ALA A 88 -2.36 7.44 10.46
N ARG A 89 -1.87 7.86 11.62
CA ARG A 89 -2.69 8.42 12.70
C ARG A 89 -3.22 9.82 12.41
N ARG A 90 -2.66 10.49 11.42
CA ARG A 90 -3.09 11.85 11.06
C ARG A 90 -4.56 11.84 10.62
N PRO A 91 -5.32 12.92 10.93
CA PRO A 91 -6.70 13.02 10.46
C PRO A 91 -6.81 12.82 8.94
N GLY A 92 -7.80 12.05 8.49
CA GLY A 92 -8.02 11.79 7.08
C GLY A 92 -7.00 10.85 6.42
N HIS A 93 -6.12 10.23 7.20
CA HIS A 93 -5.13 9.27 6.70
C HIS A 93 -5.57 7.83 6.99
N LEU A 94 -5.12 6.91 6.16
CA LEU A 94 -5.22 5.49 6.44
C LEU A 94 -3.97 4.76 5.95
N LEU A 95 -3.65 3.65 6.57
CA LEU A 95 -2.51 2.83 6.22
C LEU A 95 -2.90 1.80 5.18
N VAL A 96 -2.05 1.63 4.17
CA VAL A 96 -2.19 0.52 3.20
C VAL A 96 -0.93 -0.34 3.30
N THR A 97 -1.09 -1.59 3.71
CA THR A 97 0.05 -2.49 3.91
C THR A 97 -0.30 -3.93 3.58
N GLY A 98 0.67 -4.66 3.06
CA GLY A 98 0.62 -6.12 2.90
C GLY A 98 1.24 -6.86 4.06
N ASP A 99 1.87 -6.18 5.01
CA ASP A 99 2.54 -6.78 6.16
C ASP A 99 1.53 -7.13 7.26
N LYS A 100 1.47 -8.42 7.60
CA LYS A 100 0.51 -8.92 8.60
C LYS A 100 0.79 -8.36 9.99
N ALA A 101 2.05 -8.26 10.39
CA ALA A 101 2.44 -7.74 11.70
C ALA A 101 2.08 -6.25 11.83
N LEU A 102 2.35 -5.47 10.79
CA LEU A 102 2.00 -4.05 10.76
C LEU A 102 0.47 -3.86 10.79
N ARG A 103 -0.26 -4.68 10.05
CA ARG A 103 -1.73 -4.64 10.05
C ARG A 103 -2.29 -4.95 11.43
N SER A 104 -1.76 -5.97 12.11
CA SER A 104 -2.19 -6.32 13.47
C SER A 104 -1.95 -5.18 14.45
N GLU A 105 -0.80 -4.53 14.36
CA GLU A 105 -0.48 -3.38 15.19
C GLU A 105 -1.45 -2.21 14.94
N ALA A 106 -1.74 -1.93 13.68
CA ALA A 106 -2.69 -0.89 13.30
C ALA A 106 -4.09 -1.18 13.86
N GLN A 107 -4.56 -2.41 13.73
CA GLN A 107 -5.86 -2.84 14.26
C GLN A 107 -5.93 -2.69 15.76
N GLY A 108 -4.89 -3.11 16.48
CA GLY A 108 -4.82 -3.00 17.94
C GLY A 108 -4.85 -1.56 18.43
N LYS A 109 -4.38 -0.62 17.63
CA LYS A 109 -4.37 0.83 17.94
C LYS A 109 -5.53 1.59 17.30
N LYS A 110 -6.46 0.89 16.67
CA LYS A 110 -7.62 1.47 15.96
C LYS A 110 -7.22 2.47 14.88
N ILE A 111 -6.12 2.20 14.20
CA ILE A 111 -5.67 2.96 13.02
C ILE A 111 -6.28 2.31 11.79
N ALA A 112 -6.95 3.10 10.95
CA ALA A 112 -7.57 2.60 9.73
C ALA A 112 -6.51 1.97 8.83
N CYS A 113 -6.74 0.72 8.40
CA CYS A 113 -5.76 -0.05 7.65
C CYS A 113 -6.44 -0.96 6.63
N HIS A 114 -5.90 -0.99 5.43
CA HIS A 114 -6.35 -1.87 4.35
C HIS A 114 -5.14 -2.50 3.66
N GLY A 115 -5.40 -3.52 2.84
CA GLY A 115 -4.38 -4.18 2.05
C GLY A 115 -4.42 -3.79 0.58
N LEU A 116 -3.56 -4.44 -0.21
CA LEU A 116 -3.44 -4.20 -1.65
C LEU A 116 -4.76 -4.49 -2.39
N LEU A 117 -5.45 -5.58 -2.06
CA LEU A 117 -6.71 -5.93 -2.74
C LEU A 117 -7.78 -4.86 -2.55
N TRP A 118 -7.86 -4.24 -1.38
CA TRP A 118 -8.75 -3.11 -1.16
C TRP A 118 -8.42 -1.95 -2.10
N LEU A 119 -7.14 -1.65 -2.27
CA LEU A 119 -6.73 -0.58 -3.18
C LEU A 119 -7.12 -0.89 -4.63
N LEU A 120 -6.97 -2.14 -5.06
CA LEU A 120 -7.43 -2.57 -6.38
C LEU A 120 -8.94 -2.43 -6.52
N ASP A 121 -9.72 -2.71 -5.47
CA ASP A 121 -11.17 -2.49 -5.47
C ASP A 121 -11.52 -1.00 -5.62
N GLN A 122 -10.73 -0.11 -5.03
CA GLN A 122 -10.92 1.34 -5.22
C GLN A 122 -10.62 1.76 -6.67
N MET A 123 -9.62 1.15 -7.29
CA MET A 123 -9.32 1.39 -8.71
C MET A 123 -10.46 0.92 -9.61
N GLU A 124 -11.09 -0.20 -9.28
CA GLU A 124 -12.31 -0.66 -9.95
C GLU A 124 -13.44 0.37 -9.79
N ALA A 125 -13.69 0.78 -8.57
CA ALA A 125 -14.79 1.68 -8.24
C ALA A 125 -14.67 3.05 -8.91
N THR A 126 -13.47 3.56 -9.06
CA THR A 126 -13.22 4.87 -9.68
C THR A 126 -13.10 4.82 -11.20
N GLY A 127 -12.99 3.62 -11.77
CA GLY A 127 -12.80 3.45 -13.21
C GLY A 127 -11.42 3.95 -13.69
N ALA A 128 -10.44 4.00 -12.81
CA ALA A 128 -9.09 4.49 -13.13
C ALA A 128 -8.37 3.63 -14.17
N ILE A 129 -8.82 2.40 -14.36
CA ILE A 129 -8.21 1.45 -15.29
C ILE A 129 -9.28 0.47 -15.78
N ALA A 130 -9.10 -0.05 -17.00
CA ALA A 130 -9.99 -1.07 -17.54
C ALA A 130 -9.93 -2.37 -16.70
N LEU A 131 -11.07 -3.04 -16.53
CA LEU A 131 -11.15 -4.25 -15.70
C LEU A 131 -10.23 -5.36 -16.18
N VAL A 132 -10.06 -5.52 -17.49
CA VAL A 132 -9.12 -6.50 -18.08
C VAL A 132 -7.70 -6.22 -17.63
N SER A 133 -7.28 -4.95 -17.67
CA SER A 133 -5.93 -4.54 -17.25
C SER A 133 -5.74 -4.74 -15.75
N LEU A 134 -6.77 -4.50 -14.96
CA LEU A 134 -6.74 -4.74 -13.52
C LEU A 134 -6.58 -6.23 -13.20
N ALA A 135 -7.31 -7.09 -13.93
CA ALA A 135 -7.19 -8.54 -13.80
C ALA A 135 -5.79 -9.03 -14.20
N GLU A 136 -5.26 -8.55 -15.32
CA GLU A 136 -3.90 -8.89 -15.77
C GLU A 136 -2.85 -8.46 -14.75
N GLY A 137 -2.99 -7.27 -14.18
CA GLY A 137 -2.11 -6.77 -13.14
C GLY A 137 -2.15 -7.67 -11.90
N LEU A 138 -3.34 -8.04 -11.45
CA LEU A 138 -3.47 -8.94 -10.30
C LEU A 138 -2.86 -10.32 -10.57
N GLN A 139 -3.02 -10.87 -11.78
CA GLN A 139 -2.38 -12.11 -12.17
C GLN A 139 -0.85 -12.03 -12.08
N LYS A 140 -0.25 -10.92 -12.53
CA LYS A 140 1.20 -10.69 -12.44
C LYS A 140 1.67 -10.61 -10.98
N ILE A 141 0.90 -9.94 -10.13
CA ILE A 141 1.20 -9.84 -8.70
C ILE A 141 1.21 -11.23 -8.06
N VAL A 142 0.18 -12.03 -8.34
CA VAL A 142 0.00 -13.37 -7.76
C VAL A 142 1.06 -14.35 -8.26
N ALA A 143 1.53 -14.18 -9.50
CA ALA A 143 2.56 -15.05 -10.08
C ALA A 143 3.92 -14.93 -9.38
N HIS A 144 4.14 -13.86 -8.61
CA HIS A 144 5.40 -13.68 -7.90
C HIS A 144 5.50 -14.66 -6.71
N PRO A 145 6.66 -15.34 -6.52
CA PRO A 145 6.82 -16.34 -5.45
C PRO A 145 6.60 -15.81 -4.04
N ARG A 146 6.80 -14.51 -3.82
CA ARG A 146 6.61 -13.87 -2.51
C ARG A 146 5.22 -13.31 -2.29
N CYS A 147 4.30 -13.52 -3.23
CA CYS A 147 2.92 -13.09 -3.06
C CYS A 147 2.25 -13.88 -1.94
N ARG A 148 1.60 -13.17 -1.03
CA ARG A 148 0.89 -13.77 0.11
C ARG A 148 -0.58 -13.37 0.17
N LEU A 149 -1.13 -12.94 -0.96
CA LEU A 149 -2.53 -12.57 -1.02
C LEU A 149 -3.41 -13.82 -0.85
N PRO A 150 -4.56 -13.72 -0.13
CA PRO A 150 -5.48 -14.83 0.05
C PRO A 150 -6.05 -15.31 -1.28
N LYS A 151 -5.92 -16.60 -1.58
CA LYS A 151 -6.34 -17.16 -2.87
C LYS A 151 -7.82 -16.96 -3.16
N HIS A 152 -8.68 -17.14 -2.17
CA HIS A 152 -10.11 -16.96 -2.33
C HIS A 152 -10.45 -15.54 -2.76
N ASP A 153 -9.87 -14.55 -2.10
CA ASP A 153 -10.12 -13.15 -2.36
C ASP A 153 -9.58 -12.72 -3.73
N VAL A 154 -8.44 -13.28 -4.13
CA VAL A 154 -7.87 -13.08 -5.47
C VAL A 154 -8.79 -13.67 -6.54
N ASN A 155 -9.22 -14.92 -6.38
CA ASN A 155 -10.06 -15.61 -7.35
C ASN A 155 -11.43 -14.93 -7.52
N GLU A 156 -12.00 -14.43 -6.44
CA GLU A 156 -13.26 -13.68 -6.48
C GLU A 156 -13.13 -12.44 -7.37
N ARG A 157 -12.04 -11.69 -7.24
CA ARG A 157 -11.80 -10.51 -8.05
C ARG A 157 -11.49 -10.84 -9.51
N LEU A 158 -10.68 -11.85 -9.76
CA LEU A 158 -10.39 -12.30 -11.14
C LEU A 158 -11.64 -12.75 -11.85
N ALA A 159 -12.53 -13.47 -11.18
CA ALA A 159 -13.82 -13.87 -11.75
C ALA A 159 -14.69 -12.67 -12.09
N ARG A 160 -14.66 -11.63 -11.27
CA ARG A 160 -15.44 -10.40 -11.49
C ARG A 160 -14.85 -9.53 -12.62
N TRP A 161 -13.51 -9.47 -12.72
CA TRP A 161 -12.82 -8.56 -13.65
C TRP A 161 -12.55 -9.16 -15.02
N ALA A 162 -12.50 -10.49 -15.13
CA ALA A 162 -12.22 -11.17 -16.38
C ALA A 162 -13.18 -12.33 -16.65
N PRO A 163 -14.51 -12.12 -16.58
CA PRO A 163 -15.48 -13.22 -16.70
C PRO A 163 -15.51 -13.85 -18.09
N LEU A 164 -15.04 -13.14 -19.13
CA LEU A 164 -15.13 -13.59 -20.53
C LEU A 164 -13.94 -14.41 -20.99
N LYS A 165 -12.89 -14.57 -20.19
CA LYS A 165 -11.75 -15.44 -20.55
C LYS A 165 -12.10 -16.93 -20.46
N LEU A 166 -13.30 -17.27 -20.03
CA LEU A 166 -13.82 -18.63 -19.94
C LEU A 166 -14.57 -19.08 -21.20
N LEU A 167 -14.68 -18.21 -22.17
CA LEU A 167 -15.25 -18.52 -23.47
C LEU A 167 -14.16 -18.72 -24.51
#